data_aac2a2738e735f69429710954724b9e8
#
_entry.id   aac2a2738e735f69429710954724b9e8
#
_cell.length_a   1.000
_cell.length_b   1.000
_cell.length_c   1.000
_cell.angle_alpha   90.00
_cell.angle_beta   90.00
_cell.angle_gamma   90.00
#
_symmetry.space_group_name_H-M   'P 1'
#
loop_
_entity.id
_entity.type
_entity.pdbx_description
1 polymer ?
#
loop_
_entity_poly.entity_id
_entity_poly.type
_entity_poly.pdbx_seq_one_letter_code
_entity_poly.pdbx_strand_id
1 'polypeptide(L)'
;GFIAAIFIDGGWWPNKDLGELAGPMITYLIPLLIAYSGGRLIHEMRGGIIAAVATMGVIVALPDTPMLLGAMIMGPLVGWLMKKTDEFIQPRTPQGFEMLFNNFSAGILGFIMTILGFKLLAQIMEFIMYILSLAVETLVHAHLLPLVSIIVEPAKIVFLNNAINHGVFTPLGADQAASAGQSILYTIESNPGPGLGILVAYMIFGTGTARATSYGAGIIHFLGGIHEIYFPYVLMRPLLFVAVILGGMTGVATYSLFDFGFKSPASPGSFIVYVLNAPKGEFLHMLIGVVLAALVSFIVAAIILKFTKEPDEDLEAATEKMESTKGKKSSVSSKLTGNKDNNTVGTTGAAATSSDTESSEAQSEEDLLDNYDTENVHAHDYSKVNHAIFACDAGMGSSAMGASMLRNKFKKAGIQDVDVSNTAINQLTEDAQLVITQKKLTDRAIKQAPNAIHISVDNFLNSPRYDELLENLKQDEN
;
A
#
# COMPACT_ATOMS: atom_id res chain seq x y z
N GLY A 1 5.23 8.57 13.48
CA GLY A 1 6.63 9.00 13.47
C GLY A 1 6.79 10.44 13.94
N PHE A 2 6.43 11.46 13.13
CA PHE A 2 6.70 12.87 13.44
C PHE A 2 6.06 13.34 14.75
N ILE A 3 4.79 12.99 15.05
CA ILE A 3 4.14 13.38 16.32
C ILE A 3 4.95 12.85 17.51
N ALA A 4 5.34 11.59 17.48
CA ALA A 4 6.19 11.00 18.52
C ALA A 4 7.55 11.69 18.59
N ALA A 5 8.26 11.85 17.45
CA ALA A 5 9.58 12.49 17.43
C ALA A 5 9.60 13.94 17.96
N ILE A 6 8.51 14.68 17.76
CA ILE A 6 8.44 16.10 18.11
C ILE A 6 7.87 16.29 19.52
N PHE A 7 6.75 15.64 19.89
CA PHE A 7 5.93 16.02 21.01
C PHE A 7 6.01 15.12 22.25
N ILE A 8 6.57 13.90 22.18
CA ILE A 8 6.78 13.08 23.40
C ILE A 8 7.80 13.73 24.33
N ASP A 9 7.85 13.32 25.59
CA ASP A 9 8.69 13.92 26.63
C ASP A 9 10.18 14.04 26.26
N GLY A 10 10.70 13.14 25.45
CA GLY A 10 12.07 13.23 24.94
C GLY A 10 12.19 13.84 23.55
N GLY A 11 11.10 14.31 22.96
CA GLY A 11 11.08 14.89 21.62
C GLY A 11 11.69 16.28 21.53
N TRP A 12 11.71 16.83 20.30
CA TRP A 12 12.28 18.15 20.04
C TRP A 12 11.50 19.29 20.71
N TRP A 13 10.20 19.18 20.80
CA TRP A 13 9.29 20.17 21.39
C TRP A 13 8.23 19.45 22.25
N PRO A 14 8.59 19.00 23.46
CA PRO A 14 7.72 18.24 24.31
C PRO A 14 6.40 18.98 24.58
N ASN A 15 5.31 18.32 24.29
CA ASN A 15 3.95 18.80 24.59
C ASN A 15 3.10 17.61 24.98
N LYS A 16 2.65 17.56 26.24
CA LYS A 16 1.95 16.43 26.81
C LYS A 16 0.68 16.08 26.02
N ASP A 17 -0.15 17.09 25.72
CA ASP A 17 -1.44 16.87 25.06
C ASP A 17 -1.26 16.34 23.62
N LEU A 18 -0.28 16.87 22.87
CA LEU A 18 0.01 16.41 21.52
C LEU A 18 0.79 15.09 21.52
N GLY A 19 1.61 14.84 22.53
CA GLY A 19 2.34 13.59 22.70
C GLY A 19 1.41 12.39 22.96
N GLU A 20 0.30 12.61 23.68
CA GLU A 20 -0.70 11.58 23.93
C GLU A 20 -1.38 11.03 22.67
N LEU A 21 -1.32 11.74 21.53
CA LEU A 21 -1.80 11.23 20.24
C LEU A 21 -0.98 10.04 19.72
N ALA A 22 0.28 9.92 20.12
CA ALA A 22 1.17 8.88 19.60
C ALA A 22 0.70 7.46 20.00
N GLY A 23 0.30 7.29 21.25
CA GLY A 23 -0.18 6.00 21.77
C GLY A 23 -1.35 5.42 20.96
N PRO A 24 -2.51 6.09 20.91
CA PRO A 24 -3.66 5.62 20.15
C PRO A 24 -3.40 5.39 18.66
N MET A 25 -2.52 6.18 18.03
CA MET A 25 -2.14 5.99 16.65
C MET A 25 -1.38 4.67 16.44
N ILE A 26 -0.45 4.33 17.34
CA ILE A 26 0.35 3.11 17.25
C ILE A 26 -0.47 1.88 17.65
N THR A 27 -1.24 2.01 18.74
CA THR A 27 -1.98 0.86 19.32
C THR A 27 -3.23 0.50 18.51
N TYR A 28 -3.96 1.50 18.00
CA TYR A 28 -5.25 1.28 17.33
C TYR A 28 -5.22 1.61 15.84
N LEU A 29 -4.87 2.86 15.48
CA LEU A 29 -5.06 3.34 14.12
C LEU A 29 -4.22 2.57 13.10
N ILE A 30 -2.92 2.41 13.34
CA ILE A 30 -2.02 1.75 12.39
C ILE A 30 -2.40 0.27 12.20
N PRO A 31 -2.61 -0.56 13.26
CA PRO A 31 -3.06 -1.94 13.07
C PRO A 31 -4.39 -2.05 12.32
N LEU A 32 -5.37 -1.19 12.62
CA LEU A 32 -6.65 -1.20 11.91
C LEU A 32 -6.50 -0.86 10.43
N LEU A 33 -5.67 0.13 10.07
CA LEU A 33 -5.39 0.48 8.69
C LEU A 33 -4.64 -0.63 7.93
N ILE A 34 -3.71 -1.32 8.59
CA ILE A 34 -3.00 -2.48 8.03
C ILE A 34 -4.00 -3.61 7.73
N ALA A 35 -4.85 -3.95 8.70
CA ALA A 35 -5.86 -4.99 8.53
C ALA A 35 -6.88 -4.62 7.44
N TYR A 36 -7.36 -3.37 7.45
CA TYR A 36 -8.25 -2.86 6.40
C TYR A 36 -7.62 -3.00 5.01
N SER A 37 -6.36 -2.56 4.86
CA SER A 37 -5.65 -2.64 3.58
C SER A 37 -5.43 -4.08 3.14
N GLY A 38 -5.03 -4.98 4.06
CA GLY A 38 -4.86 -6.40 3.79
C GLY A 38 -6.16 -7.10 3.38
N GLY A 39 -7.26 -6.80 4.07
CA GLY A 39 -8.58 -7.33 3.74
C GLY A 39 -9.12 -6.80 2.41
N ARG A 40 -8.87 -5.50 2.14
CA ARG A 40 -9.26 -4.85 0.89
C ARG A 40 -8.54 -5.43 -0.33
N LEU A 41 -7.27 -5.76 -0.23
CA LEU A 41 -6.52 -6.41 -1.31
C LEU A 41 -7.11 -7.76 -1.72
N ILE A 42 -7.77 -8.47 -0.79
CA ILE A 42 -8.34 -9.80 -1.05
C ILE A 42 -9.80 -9.71 -1.52
N HIS A 43 -10.59 -8.82 -0.91
CA HIS A 43 -12.02 -8.71 -1.16
C HIS A 43 -12.54 -7.28 -1.00
N GLU A 44 -11.96 -6.36 -1.73
CA GLU A 44 -12.35 -4.94 -1.85
C GLU A 44 -12.71 -4.26 -0.51
N MET A 45 -13.58 -3.25 -0.56
CA MET A 45 -13.99 -2.49 0.63
C MET A 45 -14.63 -3.37 1.71
N ARG A 46 -15.41 -4.37 1.29
CA ARG A 46 -16.14 -5.26 2.20
C ARG A 46 -15.19 -6.12 3.03
N GLY A 47 -14.19 -6.73 2.38
CA GLY A 47 -13.12 -7.47 3.06
C GLY A 47 -12.31 -6.60 4.00
N GLY A 48 -12.00 -5.36 3.58
CA GLY A 48 -11.26 -4.40 4.40
C GLY A 48 -11.98 -4.01 5.69
N ILE A 49 -13.26 -3.65 5.59
CA ILE A 49 -14.07 -3.23 6.75
C ILE A 49 -14.16 -4.36 7.78
N ILE A 50 -14.50 -5.57 7.33
CA ILE A 50 -14.68 -6.71 8.25
C ILE A 50 -13.35 -7.13 8.86
N ALA A 51 -12.25 -7.06 8.11
CA ALA A 51 -10.91 -7.30 8.62
C ALA A 51 -10.51 -6.31 9.73
N ALA A 52 -10.79 -5.01 9.55
CA ALA A 52 -10.55 -4.01 10.59
C ALA A 52 -11.37 -4.29 11.86
N VAL A 53 -12.66 -4.59 11.70
CA VAL A 53 -13.55 -4.94 12.85
C VAL A 53 -13.01 -6.17 13.59
N ALA A 54 -12.66 -7.23 12.88
CA ALA A 54 -12.15 -8.46 13.47
C ALA A 54 -10.80 -8.25 14.20
N THR A 55 -9.92 -7.41 13.64
CA THR A 55 -8.61 -7.09 14.21
C THR A 55 -8.71 -6.36 15.55
N MET A 56 -9.79 -5.60 15.76
CA MET A 56 -10.03 -4.96 17.06
C MET A 56 -10.09 -5.97 18.20
N GLY A 57 -10.57 -7.21 17.94
CA GLY A 57 -10.54 -8.29 18.93
C GLY A 57 -9.13 -8.64 19.39
N VAL A 58 -8.16 -8.72 18.48
CA VAL A 58 -6.75 -9.00 18.81
C VAL A 58 -6.12 -7.84 19.57
N ILE A 59 -6.39 -6.60 19.14
CA ILE A 59 -5.86 -5.37 19.77
C ILE A 59 -6.32 -5.26 21.22
N VAL A 60 -7.61 -5.48 21.47
CA VAL A 60 -8.19 -5.37 22.83
C VAL A 60 -7.71 -6.51 23.74
N ALA A 61 -7.38 -7.67 23.19
CA ALA A 61 -6.84 -8.78 23.97
C ALA A 61 -5.42 -8.52 24.49
N LEU A 62 -4.62 -7.72 23.79
CA LEU A 62 -3.22 -7.42 24.10
C LEU A 62 -2.98 -5.89 24.03
N PRO A 63 -3.54 -5.11 24.97
CA PRO A 63 -3.58 -3.65 24.88
C PRO A 63 -2.20 -3.00 25.00
N ASP A 64 -1.27 -3.64 25.68
CA ASP A 64 0.08 -3.09 25.91
C ASP A 64 1.05 -3.35 24.75
N THR A 65 0.64 -4.19 23.78
CA THR A 65 1.49 -4.55 22.65
C THR A 65 0.87 -4.07 21.33
N PRO A 66 1.56 -3.24 20.52
CA PRO A 66 1.07 -2.85 19.20
C PRO A 66 0.87 -4.06 18.29
N MET A 67 -0.39 -4.43 18.02
CA MET A 67 -0.74 -5.63 17.26
C MET A 67 -0.59 -5.49 15.75
N LEU A 68 0.58 -4.99 15.28
CA LEU A 68 0.88 -4.83 13.86
C LEU A 68 0.95 -6.17 13.13
N LEU A 69 1.67 -7.14 13.71
CA LEU A 69 1.79 -8.48 13.15
C LEU A 69 0.43 -9.19 13.13
N GLY A 70 -0.33 -9.08 14.23
CA GLY A 70 -1.70 -9.61 14.30
C GLY A 70 -2.61 -9.03 13.19
N ALA A 71 -2.49 -7.74 12.93
CA ALA A 71 -3.22 -7.06 11.87
C ALA A 71 -2.82 -7.53 10.45
N MET A 72 -1.52 -7.78 10.22
CA MET A 72 -1.01 -8.32 8.95
C MET A 72 -1.54 -9.72 8.67
N ILE A 73 -1.83 -10.51 9.68
CA ILE A 73 -2.42 -11.86 9.55
C ILE A 73 -3.94 -11.77 9.43
N MET A 74 -4.57 -11.00 10.32
CA MET A 74 -6.04 -10.85 10.32
C MET A 74 -6.58 -10.25 9.05
N GLY A 75 -5.90 -9.24 8.50
CA GLY A 75 -6.34 -8.54 7.29
C GLY A 75 -6.64 -9.50 6.15
N PRO A 76 -5.64 -10.18 5.59
CA PRO A 76 -5.82 -11.12 4.50
C PRO A 76 -6.71 -12.32 4.86
N LEU A 77 -6.57 -12.86 6.08
CA LEU A 77 -7.36 -14.01 6.52
C LEU A 77 -8.86 -13.71 6.50
N VAL A 78 -9.26 -12.59 7.12
CA VAL A 78 -10.67 -12.20 7.18
C VAL A 78 -11.18 -11.75 5.83
N GLY A 79 -10.37 -11.05 5.03
CA GLY A 79 -10.71 -10.72 3.65
C GLY A 79 -10.98 -11.97 2.81
N TRP A 80 -10.14 -13.01 2.94
CA TRP A 80 -10.35 -14.29 2.26
C TRP A 80 -11.61 -15.01 2.75
N LEU A 81 -11.85 -15.05 4.06
CA LEU A 81 -13.07 -15.64 4.61
C LEU A 81 -14.32 -14.90 4.13
N MET A 82 -14.29 -13.56 4.07
CA MET A 82 -15.40 -12.77 3.56
C MET A 82 -15.66 -13.06 2.09
N LYS A 83 -14.61 -13.16 1.27
CA LYS A 83 -14.73 -13.56 -0.14
C LYS A 83 -15.38 -14.93 -0.26
N LYS A 84 -14.96 -15.93 0.51
CA LYS A 84 -15.54 -17.28 0.49
C LYS A 84 -16.99 -17.30 0.97
N THR A 85 -17.31 -16.48 1.96
CA THR A 85 -18.69 -16.31 2.45
C THR A 85 -19.60 -15.74 1.37
N ASP A 86 -19.13 -14.71 0.66
CA ASP A 86 -19.90 -14.09 -0.42
C ASP A 86 -20.04 -15.02 -1.63
N GLU A 87 -18.98 -15.71 -2.04
CA GLU A 87 -19.04 -16.74 -3.09
C GLU A 87 -20.07 -17.84 -2.79
N PHE A 88 -20.28 -18.17 -1.51
CA PHE A 88 -21.25 -19.17 -1.09
C PHE A 88 -22.69 -18.62 -0.99
N ILE A 89 -22.84 -17.41 -0.43
CA ILE A 89 -24.17 -16.84 -0.10
C ILE A 89 -24.80 -16.17 -1.32
N GLN A 90 -24.06 -15.35 -2.07
CA GLN A 90 -24.62 -14.52 -3.14
C GLN A 90 -25.39 -15.33 -4.21
N PRO A 91 -24.88 -16.47 -4.73
CA PRO A 91 -25.62 -17.24 -5.72
C PRO A 91 -26.92 -17.88 -5.20
N ARG A 92 -27.08 -17.94 -3.88
CA ARG A 92 -28.24 -18.57 -3.20
C ARG A 92 -29.23 -17.55 -2.65
N THR A 93 -28.89 -16.27 -2.76
CA THR A 93 -29.73 -15.18 -2.22
C THR A 93 -30.90 -14.92 -3.14
N PRO A 94 -32.16 -14.98 -2.65
CA PRO A 94 -33.34 -14.62 -3.44
C PRO A 94 -33.31 -13.16 -3.86
N GLN A 95 -33.90 -12.87 -5.03
CA GLN A 95 -34.02 -11.49 -5.54
C GLN A 95 -34.74 -10.59 -4.53
N GLY A 96 -34.17 -9.40 -4.30
CA GLY A 96 -34.69 -8.41 -3.35
C GLY A 96 -34.19 -8.57 -1.92
N PHE A 97 -33.50 -9.66 -1.59
CA PHE A 97 -32.91 -9.88 -0.25
C PHE A 97 -31.41 -9.68 -0.20
N GLU A 98 -30.78 -9.25 -1.29
CA GLU A 98 -29.33 -9.11 -1.43
C GLU A 98 -28.74 -8.22 -0.33
N MET A 99 -29.37 -7.07 -0.07
CA MET A 99 -28.92 -6.14 0.97
C MET A 99 -28.97 -6.76 2.38
N LEU A 100 -30.03 -7.51 2.66
CA LEU A 100 -30.20 -8.19 3.94
C LEU A 100 -29.08 -9.22 4.15
N PHE A 101 -28.91 -10.14 3.20
CA PHE A 101 -27.90 -11.19 3.28
C PHE A 101 -26.49 -10.62 3.32
N ASN A 102 -26.19 -9.59 2.53
CA ASN A 102 -24.91 -8.93 2.53
C ASN A 102 -24.56 -8.29 3.88
N ASN A 103 -25.50 -7.59 4.49
CA ASN A 103 -25.26 -6.94 5.79
C ASN A 103 -25.12 -7.97 6.92
N PHE A 104 -26.01 -8.97 6.95
CA PHE A 104 -25.97 -9.99 7.99
C PHE A 104 -24.74 -10.90 7.88
N SER A 105 -24.36 -11.34 6.68
CA SER A 105 -23.15 -12.17 6.51
C SER A 105 -21.90 -11.45 6.94
N ALA A 106 -21.76 -10.15 6.60
CA ALA A 106 -20.65 -9.31 7.05
C ALA A 106 -20.65 -9.13 8.58
N GLY A 107 -21.80 -8.79 9.15
CA GLY A 107 -21.94 -8.61 10.60
C GLY A 107 -21.63 -9.87 11.39
N ILE A 108 -22.19 -11.02 10.97
CA ILE A 108 -21.98 -12.33 11.62
C ILE A 108 -20.52 -12.75 11.50
N LEU A 109 -19.91 -12.65 10.30
CA LEU A 109 -18.50 -13.01 10.12
C LEU A 109 -17.59 -12.08 10.95
N GLY A 110 -17.84 -10.78 10.92
CA GLY A 110 -17.10 -9.82 11.74
C GLY A 110 -17.17 -10.14 13.23
N PHE A 111 -18.37 -10.42 13.74
CA PHE A 111 -18.59 -10.82 15.12
C PHE A 111 -17.82 -12.09 15.49
N ILE A 112 -17.95 -13.16 14.70
CA ILE A 112 -17.25 -14.43 14.94
C ILE A 112 -15.74 -14.22 14.91
N MET A 113 -15.22 -13.51 13.90
CA MET A 113 -13.79 -13.29 13.73
C MET A 113 -13.22 -12.35 14.79
N THR A 114 -14.00 -11.42 15.33
CA THR A 114 -13.58 -10.59 16.47
C THR A 114 -13.40 -11.47 17.73
N ILE A 115 -14.32 -12.36 18.01
CA ILE A 115 -14.21 -13.29 19.16
C ILE A 115 -13.04 -14.26 18.98
N LEU A 116 -12.87 -14.82 17.78
CA LEU A 116 -11.74 -15.69 17.47
C LEU A 116 -10.41 -14.93 17.54
N GLY A 117 -10.38 -13.70 17.07
CA GLY A 117 -9.24 -12.79 17.22
C GLY A 117 -8.87 -12.59 18.69
N PHE A 118 -9.85 -12.27 19.51
CA PHE A 118 -9.66 -12.04 20.94
C PHE A 118 -9.23 -13.30 21.71
N LYS A 119 -9.82 -14.45 21.43
CA LYS A 119 -9.59 -15.68 22.23
C LYS A 119 -8.47 -16.57 21.72
N LEU A 120 -8.32 -16.67 20.40
CA LEU A 120 -7.40 -17.63 19.78
C LEU A 120 -6.19 -16.94 19.15
N LEU A 121 -6.40 -15.97 18.26
CA LEU A 121 -5.30 -15.37 17.54
C LEU A 121 -4.40 -14.53 18.45
N ALA A 122 -4.98 -13.86 19.44
CA ALA A 122 -4.19 -13.10 20.42
C ALA A 122 -3.19 -14.00 21.16
N GLN A 123 -3.60 -15.19 21.60
CA GLN A 123 -2.69 -16.14 22.27
C GLN A 123 -1.58 -16.63 21.33
N ILE A 124 -1.91 -16.86 20.06
CA ILE A 124 -0.90 -17.24 19.05
C ILE A 124 0.09 -16.09 18.85
N MET A 125 -0.40 -14.86 18.77
CA MET A 125 0.45 -13.68 18.62
C MET A 125 1.34 -13.45 19.84
N GLU A 126 0.80 -13.58 21.04
CA GLU A 126 1.57 -13.51 22.29
C GLU A 126 2.71 -14.52 22.30
N PHE A 127 2.43 -15.77 21.92
CA PHE A 127 3.46 -16.82 21.82
C PHE A 127 4.52 -16.50 20.77
N ILE A 128 4.13 -16.03 19.57
CA ILE A 128 5.06 -15.64 18.52
C ILE A 128 5.93 -14.46 18.99
N MET A 129 5.32 -13.44 19.59
CA MET A 129 6.04 -12.28 20.11
C MET A 129 7.01 -12.68 21.23
N TYR A 130 6.61 -13.60 22.11
CA TYR A 130 7.50 -14.15 23.15
C TYR A 130 8.75 -14.83 22.55
N ILE A 131 8.57 -15.69 21.54
CA ILE A 131 9.70 -16.35 20.87
C ILE A 131 10.61 -15.31 20.17
N LEU A 132 10.03 -14.32 19.49
CA LEU A 132 10.80 -13.27 18.83
C LEU A 132 11.56 -12.40 19.85
N SER A 133 10.93 -12.03 20.94
CA SER A 133 11.55 -11.27 22.03
C SER A 133 12.72 -12.05 22.63
N LEU A 134 12.52 -13.32 22.95
CA LEU A 134 13.56 -14.18 23.47
C LEU A 134 14.76 -14.31 22.50
N ALA A 135 14.51 -14.45 21.22
CA ALA A 135 15.55 -14.50 20.19
C ALA A 135 16.34 -13.17 20.14
N VAL A 136 15.65 -12.03 20.15
CA VAL A 136 16.30 -10.71 20.15
C VAL A 136 17.09 -10.49 21.44
N GLU A 137 16.50 -10.76 22.61
CA GLU A 137 17.19 -10.64 23.88
C GLU A 137 18.48 -11.49 23.93
N THR A 138 18.39 -12.74 23.44
CA THR A 138 19.55 -13.64 23.36
C THR A 138 20.66 -13.03 22.48
N LEU A 139 20.30 -12.47 21.32
CA LEU A 139 21.26 -11.82 20.41
C LEU A 139 21.86 -10.54 21.03
N VAL A 140 21.07 -9.76 21.75
CA VAL A 140 21.53 -8.55 22.45
C VAL A 140 22.50 -8.94 23.56
N HIS A 141 22.12 -9.87 24.45
CA HIS A 141 22.99 -10.31 25.54
C HIS A 141 24.27 -11.01 25.09
N ALA A 142 24.22 -11.71 23.98
CA ALA A 142 25.40 -12.32 23.37
C ALA A 142 26.27 -11.33 22.57
N HIS A 143 25.91 -10.05 22.48
CA HIS A 143 26.53 -9.05 21.61
C HIS A 143 26.56 -9.45 20.13
N LEU A 144 25.63 -10.31 19.70
CA LEU A 144 25.53 -10.84 18.34
C LEU A 144 24.49 -10.12 17.48
N LEU A 145 23.86 -9.07 18.00
CA LEU A 145 22.83 -8.29 17.27
C LEU A 145 23.29 -7.82 15.88
N PRO A 146 24.57 -7.42 15.66
CA PRO A 146 25.04 -7.08 14.32
C PRO A 146 24.87 -8.19 13.28
N LEU A 147 24.88 -9.46 13.68
CA LEU A 147 24.72 -10.60 12.78
C LEU A 147 23.30 -10.67 12.17
N VAL A 148 22.31 -10.01 12.77
CA VAL A 148 20.95 -9.90 12.21
C VAL A 148 20.98 -9.28 10.81
N SER A 149 21.94 -8.40 10.53
CA SER A 149 22.12 -7.79 9.20
C SER A 149 22.43 -8.79 8.08
N ILE A 150 22.91 -9.99 8.39
CA ILE A 150 23.12 -11.07 7.40
C ILE A 150 21.79 -11.51 6.78
N ILE A 151 20.72 -11.44 7.55
CA ILE A 151 19.37 -11.79 7.09
C ILE A 151 18.62 -10.55 6.63
N VAL A 152 18.69 -9.46 7.39
CA VAL A 152 17.88 -8.27 7.16
C VAL A 152 18.28 -7.53 5.89
N GLU A 153 19.57 -7.36 5.62
CA GLU A 153 20.02 -6.60 4.44
C GLU A 153 19.65 -7.28 3.11
N PRO A 154 19.87 -8.61 2.92
CA PRO A 154 19.34 -9.30 1.75
C PRO A 154 17.82 -9.29 1.69
N ALA A 155 17.14 -9.50 2.82
CA ALA A 155 15.69 -9.53 2.88
C ALA A 155 15.05 -8.20 2.46
N LYS A 156 15.65 -7.07 2.79
CA LYS A 156 15.22 -5.74 2.30
C LYS A 156 15.19 -5.70 0.77
N ILE A 157 16.25 -6.18 0.14
CA ILE A 157 16.42 -6.12 -1.32
C ILE A 157 15.46 -7.06 -2.06
N VAL A 158 15.06 -8.18 -1.44
CA VAL A 158 14.04 -9.10 -1.98
C VAL A 158 12.62 -8.80 -1.46
N PHE A 159 12.37 -7.57 -1.01
CA PHE A 159 11.06 -7.02 -0.61
C PHE A 159 10.39 -7.63 0.61
N LEU A 160 11.15 -8.24 1.49
CA LEU A 160 10.69 -8.66 2.80
C LEU A 160 10.84 -7.57 3.89
N ASN A 161 11.33 -6.36 3.51
CA ASN A 161 11.58 -5.24 4.42
C ASN A 161 10.34 -4.88 5.25
N ASN A 162 9.18 -4.70 4.63
CA ASN A 162 7.96 -4.35 5.33
C ASN A 162 7.50 -5.46 6.29
N ALA A 163 7.63 -6.73 5.89
CA ALA A 163 7.27 -7.85 6.74
C ALA A 163 8.19 -7.93 7.98
N ILE A 164 9.49 -7.74 7.81
CA ILE A 164 10.46 -7.77 8.91
C ILE A 164 10.34 -6.53 9.78
N ASN A 165 10.26 -5.35 9.19
CA ASN A 165 10.18 -4.10 9.96
C ASN A 165 8.87 -4.00 10.74
N HIS A 166 7.72 -4.13 10.07
CA HIS A 166 6.42 -3.99 10.73
C HIS A 166 5.97 -5.26 11.46
N GLY A 167 6.44 -6.42 11.05
CA GLY A 167 6.11 -7.69 11.69
C GLY A 167 6.97 -8.02 12.90
N VAL A 168 8.22 -7.55 12.94
CA VAL A 168 9.17 -7.93 14.00
C VAL A 168 9.75 -6.70 14.70
N PHE A 169 10.49 -5.85 13.98
CA PHE A 169 11.27 -4.79 14.64
C PHE A 169 10.41 -3.67 15.22
N THR A 170 9.33 -3.28 14.55
CA THR A 170 8.47 -2.20 15.07
C THR A 170 7.71 -2.63 16.34
N PRO A 171 7.06 -3.81 16.42
CA PRO A 171 6.42 -4.26 17.65
C PRO A 171 7.39 -4.45 18.80
N LEU A 172 8.49 -5.19 18.59
CA LEU A 172 9.49 -5.43 19.64
C LEU A 172 10.21 -4.14 20.05
N GLY A 173 10.48 -3.27 19.09
CA GLY A 173 11.05 -1.95 19.34
C GLY A 173 10.12 -1.05 20.16
N ALA A 174 8.81 -1.14 19.96
CA ALA A 174 7.83 -0.40 20.75
C ALA A 174 7.82 -0.88 22.20
N ASP A 175 7.89 -2.19 22.43
CA ASP A 175 7.97 -2.78 23.74
C ASP A 175 9.27 -2.39 24.48
N GLN A 176 10.41 -2.48 23.81
CA GLN A 176 11.69 -1.99 24.36
C GLN A 176 11.68 -0.47 24.63
N ALA A 177 11.15 0.34 23.72
CA ALA A 177 11.08 1.77 23.91
C ALA A 177 10.14 2.18 25.04
N ALA A 178 9.06 1.43 25.29
CA ALA A 178 8.17 1.63 26.42
C ALA A 178 8.86 1.37 27.76
N SER A 179 9.75 0.35 27.83
CA SER A 179 10.47 -0.05 29.07
C SER A 179 11.77 0.72 29.28
N ALA A 180 12.58 0.90 28.22
CA ALA A 180 13.93 1.50 28.29
C ALA A 180 14.01 2.94 27.73
N GLY A 181 12.91 3.49 27.21
CA GLY A 181 12.85 4.84 26.62
C GLY A 181 13.37 4.92 25.18
N GLN A 182 14.01 3.88 24.67
CA GLN A 182 14.55 3.81 23.30
C GLN A 182 14.73 2.35 22.86
N SER A 183 14.85 2.11 21.55
CA SER A 183 15.13 0.77 21.02
C SER A 183 16.12 0.83 19.85
N ILE A 184 17.14 0.00 19.91
CA ILE A 184 18.09 -0.22 18.82
C ILE A 184 17.41 -0.90 17.60
N LEU A 185 16.34 -1.66 17.82
CA LEU A 185 15.64 -2.38 16.76
C LEU A 185 15.09 -1.44 15.68
N TYR A 186 14.75 -0.22 16.05
CA TYR A 186 14.30 0.80 15.09
C TYR A 186 15.41 1.27 14.13
N THR A 187 16.68 0.98 14.42
CA THR A 187 17.81 1.39 13.59
C THR A 187 18.20 0.32 12.57
N ILE A 188 17.80 -0.95 12.76
CA ILE A 188 18.36 -2.09 12.01
C ILE A 188 17.96 -2.02 10.54
N GLU A 189 16.66 -1.91 10.25
CA GLU A 189 16.16 -1.89 8.88
C GLU A 189 16.26 -0.49 8.25
N SER A 190 16.02 0.53 9.04
CA SER A 190 15.87 1.91 8.54
C SER A 190 17.19 2.64 8.28
N ASN A 191 18.37 2.05 8.61
CA ASN A 191 19.66 2.71 8.46
C ASN A 191 19.95 3.06 6.98
N PRO A 192 20.09 4.37 6.63
CA PRO A 192 20.38 4.79 5.27
C PRO A 192 21.85 4.58 4.87
N GLY A 193 22.73 4.27 5.83
CA GLY A 193 24.17 4.15 5.61
C GLY A 193 24.55 3.11 4.55
N PRO A 194 24.13 1.85 4.67
CA PRO A 194 24.54 0.79 3.72
C PRO A 194 24.18 1.11 2.27
N GLY A 195 22.93 1.56 2.01
CA GLY A 195 22.49 1.95 0.67
C GLY A 195 23.23 3.17 0.12
N LEU A 196 23.49 4.16 0.98
CA LEU A 196 24.30 5.33 0.59
C LEU A 196 25.70 4.91 0.16
N GLY A 197 26.34 3.98 0.89
CA GLY A 197 27.67 3.47 0.55
C GLY A 197 27.71 2.83 -0.84
N ILE A 198 26.70 2.01 -1.19
CA ILE A 198 26.54 1.45 -2.54
C ILE A 198 26.45 2.55 -3.59
N LEU A 199 25.53 3.51 -3.41
CA LEU A 199 25.29 4.57 -4.38
C LEU A 199 26.52 5.47 -4.59
N VAL A 200 27.23 5.83 -3.52
CA VAL A 200 28.48 6.57 -3.61
C VAL A 200 29.56 5.77 -4.35
N ALA A 201 29.64 4.46 -4.14
CA ALA A 201 30.55 3.60 -4.88
C ALA A 201 30.26 3.64 -6.40
N TYR A 202 28.98 3.58 -6.80
CA TYR A 202 28.58 3.73 -8.21
C TYR A 202 28.84 5.14 -8.77
N MET A 203 28.69 6.21 -7.98
CA MET A 203 29.03 7.57 -8.40
C MET A 203 30.49 7.68 -8.81
N ILE A 204 31.40 7.00 -8.11
CA ILE A 204 32.84 7.12 -8.30
C ILE A 204 33.37 6.05 -9.27
N PHE A 205 32.98 4.80 -9.10
CA PHE A 205 33.53 3.63 -9.80
C PHE A 205 32.57 2.98 -10.80
N GLY A 206 31.31 3.39 -10.82
CA GLY A 206 30.33 2.89 -11.78
C GLY A 206 30.55 3.45 -13.18
N THR A 207 29.89 2.85 -14.17
CA THR A 207 29.95 3.25 -15.57
C THR A 207 28.55 3.41 -16.14
N GLY A 208 28.44 3.99 -17.33
CA GLY A 208 27.21 4.08 -18.10
C GLY A 208 26.03 4.71 -17.33
N THR A 209 24.86 4.17 -17.54
CA THR A 209 23.58 4.63 -16.96
C THR A 209 23.58 4.48 -15.44
N ALA A 210 24.15 3.42 -14.90
CA ALA A 210 24.18 3.19 -13.46
C ALA A 210 24.94 4.31 -12.72
N ARG A 211 26.07 4.80 -13.27
CA ARG A 211 26.79 5.95 -12.72
C ARG A 211 25.95 7.24 -12.84
N ALA A 212 25.35 7.49 -13.98
CA ALA A 212 24.61 8.73 -14.21
C ALA A 212 23.39 8.86 -13.28
N THR A 213 22.67 7.76 -13.06
CA THR A 213 21.47 7.74 -12.22
C THR A 213 21.78 7.67 -10.72
N SER A 214 22.97 7.18 -10.31
CA SER A 214 23.31 7.01 -8.88
C SER A 214 23.31 8.32 -8.09
N TYR A 215 23.60 9.46 -8.73
CA TYR A 215 23.55 10.77 -8.07
C TYR A 215 22.13 11.13 -7.60
N GLY A 216 21.15 11.01 -8.50
CA GLY A 216 19.75 11.22 -8.16
C GLY A 216 19.22 10.18 -7.15
N ALA A 217 19.60 8.92 -7.35
CA ALA A 217 19.26 7.83 -6.44
C ALA A 217 19.82 8.08 -5.02
N GLY A 218 21.04 8.62 -4.89
CA GLY A 218 21.64 8.96 -3.59
C GLY A 218 20.82 10.00 -2.83
N ILE A 219 20.37 11.05 -3.50
CA ILE A 219 19.52 12.08 -2.88
C ILE A 219 18.17 11.49 -2.45
N ILE A 220 17.53 10.74 -3.32
CA ILE A 220 16.22 10.13 -3.05
C ILE A 220 16.32 9.10 -1.92
N HIS A 221 17.39 8.31 -1.88
CA HIS A 221 17.64 7.36 -0.80
C HIS A 221 17.90 8.07 0.52
N PHE A 222 18.92 8.92 0.57
CA PHE A 222 19.45 9.46 1.82
C PHE A 222 18.55 10.54 2.44
N LEU A 223 18.02 11.45 1.63
CA LEU A 223 17.13 12.50 2.11
C LEU A 223 15.66 12.08 2.06
N GLY A 224 15.23 11.37 1.00
CA GLY A 224 13.87 10.91 0.83
C GLY A 224 13.52 9.65 1.63
N GLY A 225 14.52 8.84 2.00
CA GLY A 225 14.32 7.59 2.75
C GLY A 225 13.73 6.45 1.93
N ILE A 226 13.81 6.53 0.59
CA ILE A 226 13.31 5.49 -0.30
C ILE A 226 14.45 4.49 -0.55
N HIS A 227 14.47 3.41 0.23
CA HIS A 227 15.52 2.40 0.14
C HIS A 227 15.44 1.57 -1.15
N GLU A 228 14.28 1.34 -1.67
CA GLU A 228 14.08 0.55 -2.90
C GLU A 228 14.92 1.08 -4.09
N ILE A 229 15.30 2.35 -4.10
CA ILE A 229 16.03 2.95 -5.21
C ILE A 229 17.45 2.41 -5.38
N TYR A 230 18.10 1.88 -4.32
CA TYR A 230 19.41 1.27 -4.44
C TYR A 230 19.39 -0.24 -4.73
N PHE A 231 18.22 -0.90 -4.59
CA PHE A 231 18.11 -2.35 -4.79
C PHE A 231 18.56 -2.82 -6.17
N PRO A 232 18.17 -2.18 -7.29
CA PRO A 232 18.65 -2.56 -8.61
C PRO A 232 20.18 -2.55 -8.74
N TYR A 233 20.84 -1.59 -8.10
CA TYR A 233 22.30 -1.50 -8.12
C TYR A 233 22.97 -2.70 -7.44
N VAL A 234 22.36 -3.23 -6.37
CA VAL A 234 22.86 -4.46 -5.73
C VAL A 234 22.50 -5.69 -6.57
N LEU A 235 21.30 -5.75 -7.15
CA LEU A 235 20.86 -6.88 -7.97
C LEU A 235 21.65 -7.04 -9.28
N MET A 236 22.15 -5.93 -9.86
CA MET A 236 23.08 -6.00 -11.00
C MET A 236 24.37 -6.75 -10.68
N ARG A 237 24.82 -6.68 -9.43
CA ARG A 237 26.05 -7.35 -8.97
C ARG A 237 25.82 -8.04 -7.63
N PRO A 238 25.42 -9.31 -7.60
CA PRO A 238 25.07 -10.02 -6.35
C PRO A 238 26.16 -10.01 -5.28
N LEU A 239 27.43 -9.84 -5.63
CA LEU A 239 28.51 -9.68 -4.65
C LEU A 239 28.32 -8.44 -3.77
N LEU A 240 27.58 -7.44 -4.21
CA LEU A 240 27.27 -6.24 -3.43
C LEU A 240 26.36 -6.51 -2.21
N PHE A 241 25.69 -7.68 -2.15
CA PHE A 241 25.07 -8.12 -0.90
C PHE A 241 26.06 -8.16 0.26
N VAL A 242 27.31 -8.56 0.02
CA VAL A 242 28.36 -8.53 1.06
C VAL A 242 28.61 -7.11 1.55
N ALA A 243 28.59 -6.12 0.66
CA ALA A 243 28.81 -4.73 1.01
C ALA A 243 27.68 -4.18 1.92
N VAL A 244 26.42 -4.43 1.57
CA VAL A 244 25.29 -3.97 2.40
C VAL A 244 25.23 -4.71 3.74
N ILE A 245 25.51 -6.02 3.76
CA ILE A 245 25.56 -6.81 5.00
C ILE A 245 26.62 -6.25 5.94
N LEU A 246 27.86 -6.07 5.49
CA LEU A 246 28.95 -5.55 6.31
C LEU A 246 28.67 -4.10 6.76
N GLY A 247 28.10 -3.28 5.89
CA GLY A 247 27.63 -1.94 6.25
C GLY A 247 26.56 -1.96 7.34
N GLY A 248 25.54 -2.80 7.18
CA GLY A 248 24.49 -2.99 8.18
C GLY A 248 25.02 -3.49 9.52
N MET A 249 25.87 -4.53 9.48
CA MET A 249 26.53 -5.05 10.68
C MET A 249 27.34 -3.96 11.41
N THR A 250 28.07 -3.13 10.67
CA THR A 250 28.86 -2.02 11.23
C THR A 250 27.95 -0.99 11.90
N GLY A 251 26.86 -0.62 11.26
CA GLY A 251 25.87 0.30 11.83
C GLY A 251 25.29 -0.21 13.14
N VAL A 252 24.80 -1.44 13.15
CA VAL A 252 24.23 -2.08 14.35
C VAL A 252 25.28 -2.25 15.45
N ALA A 253 26.52 -2.67 15.10
CA ALA A 253 27.62 -2.77 16.06
C ALA A 253 27.93 -1.42 16.70
N THR A 254 28.00 -0.36 15.91
CA THR A 254 28.24 1.00 16.39
C THR A 254 27.16 1.46 17.36
N TYR A 255 25.88 1.26 17.02
CA TYR A 255 24.77 1.61 17.89
C TYR A 255 24.74 0.76 19.17
N SER A 256 25.08 -0.52 19.07
CA SER A 256 25.22 -1.39 20.27
C SER A 256 26.34 -0.92 21.21
N LEU A 257 27.46 -0.45 20.66
CA LEU A 257 28.60 0.06 21.47
C LEU A 257 28.28 1.37 22.22
N PHE A 258 27.43 2.21 21.64
CA PHE A 258 27.01 3.47 22.25
C PHE A 258 25.70 3.36 23.04
N ASP A 259 25.11 2.17 23.14
CA ASP A 259 23.78 1.95 23.73
C ASP A 259 22.72 2.89 23.10
N PHE A 260 22.84 3.11 21.78
CA PHE A 260 22.01 4.03 21.03
C PHE A 260 20.75 3.33 20.48
N GLY A 261 19.63 4.00 20.59
CA GLY A 261 18.36 3.60 19.98
C GLY A 261 17.46 4.79 19.67
N PHE A 262 16.41 4.57 18.88
CA PHE A 262 15.39 5.57 18.65
C PHE A 262 14.20 5.40 19.62
N LYS A 263 13.49 6.50 19.87
CA LYS A 263 12.29 6.53 20.71
C LYS A 263 11.04 6.04 19.96
N SER A 264 11.07 6.12 18.64
CA SER A 264 9.99 5.70 17.76
C SER A 264 10.53 5.19 16.43
N PRO A 265 9.73 4.42 15.65
CA PRO A 265 10.17 3.92 14.35
C PRO A 265 10.62 5.05 13.42
N ALA A 266 11.83 4.93 12.87
CA ALA A 266 12.37 5.86 11.88
C ALA A 266 11.90 5.50 10.47
N SER A 267 10.63 5.74 10.18
CA SER A 267 10.03 5.48 8.86
C SER A 267 9.49 6.79 8.25
N PRO A 268 9.89 7.13 7.01
CA PRO A 268 10.86 6.44 6.16
C PRO A 268 12.29 6.53 6.70
N GLY A 269 13.15 5.58 6.31
CA GLY A 269 14.56 5.49 6.73
C GLY A 269 15.46 6.57 6.13
N SER A 270 15.10 7.84 6.28
CA SER A 270 15.86 8.98 5.77
C SER A 270 16.75 9.59 6.84
N PHE A 271 17.82 10.24 6.42
CA PHE A 271 18.70 10.97 7.34
C PHE A 271 17.94 12.06 8.11
N ILE A 272 16.96 12.72 7.47
CA ILE A 272 16.13 13.75 8.13
C ILE A 272 15.31 13.13 9.27
N VAL A 273 14.69 11.98 9.02
CA VAL A 273 13.92 11.27 10.04
C VAL A 273 14.81 10.72 11.14
N TYR A 274 16.04 10.30 10.81
CA TYR A 274 17.07 9.91 11.78
C TYR A 274 17.42 11.03 12.73
N VAL A 275 17.68 12.23 12.19
CA VAL A 275 17.96 13.44 13.00
C VAL A 275 16.75 13.75 13.92
N LEU A 276 15.53 13.68 13.42
CA LEU A 276 14.33 13.99 14.18
C LEU A 276 14.03 12.95 15.29
N ASN A 277 14.36 11.67 15.09
CA ASN A 277 14.10 10.60 16.05
C ASN A 277 15.28 10.37 17.02
N ALA A 278 16.45 10.93 16.77
CA ALA A 278 17.58 10.79 17.67
C ALA A 278 17.28 11.40 19.04
N PRO A 279 17.56 10.70 20.14
CA PRO A 279 17.42 11.26 21.48
C PRO A 279 18.26 12.53 21.64
N LYS A 280 17.81 13.46 22.49
CA LYS A 280 18.55 14.69 22.76
C LYS A 280 19.94 14.36 23.33
N GLY A 281 20.97 14.93 22.74
CA GLY A 281 22.37 14.67 23.12
C GLY A 281 23.02 13.50 22.38
N GLU A 282 22.26 12.61 21.73
CA GLU A 282 22.75 11.39 21.06
C GLU A 282 22.97 11.56 19.54
N PHE A 283 22.85 12.77 19.03
CA PHE A 283 23.01 13.07 17.61
C PHE A 283 24.35 12.57 17.04
N LEU A 284 25.41 12.73 17.82
CA LEU A 284 26.76 12.30 17.38
C LEU A 284 26.85 10.78 17.24
N HIS A 285 26.26 10.02 18.16
CA HIS A 285 26.25 8.56 18.10
C HIS A 285 25.44 8.07 16.89
N MET A 286 24.28 8.70 16.63
CA MET A 286 23.48 8.45 15.43
C MET A 286 24.30 8.71 14.16
N LEU A 287 24.95 9.85 14.08
CA LEU A 287 25.75 10.25 12.90
C LEU A 287 26.93 9.28 12.66
N ILE A 288 27.66 8.92 13.71
CA ILE A 288 28.78 7.97 13.63
C ILE A 288 28.29 6.63 13.08
N GLY A 289 27.16 6.12 13.57
CA GLY A 289 26.60 4.84 13.09
C GLY A 289 26.21 4.87 11.61
N VAL A 290 25.59 5.95 11.14
CA VAL A 290 25.27 6.11 9.71
C VAL A 290 26.54 6.23 8.86
N VAL A 291 27.49 7.06 9.28
CA VAL A 291 28.73 7.31 8.52
C VAL A 291 29.59 6.06 8.44
N LEU A 292 29.78 5.32 9.55
CA LEU A 292 30.57 4.09 9.54
C LEU A 292 29.89 3.00 8.71
N ALA A 293 28.57 2.86 8.79
CA ALA A 293 27.81 1.93 7.94
C ALA A 293 27.99 2.26 6.46
N ALA A 294 27.88 3.55 6.09
CA ALA A 294 28.08 4.01 4.72
C ALA A 294 29.53 3.80 4.26
N LEU A 295 30.52 4.11 5.11
CA LEU A 295 31.94 3.98 4.77
C LEU A 295 32.35 2.52 4.52
N VAL A 296 31.93 1.60 5.39
CA VAL A 296 32.24 0.16 5.21
C VAL A 296 31.56 -0.38 3.97
N SER A 297 30.27 -0.09 3.78
CA SER A 297 29.55 -0.48 2.56
C SER A 297 30.22 0.09 1.30
N PHE A 298 30.60 1.37 1.32
CA PHE A 298 31.31 2.02 0.23
C PHE A 298 32.66 1.35 -0.10
N ILE A 299 33.50 1.10 0.90
CA ILE A 299 34.81 0.49 0.69
C ILE A 299 34.67 -0.90 0.05
N VAL A 300 33.77 -1.73 0.60
CA VAL A 300 33.55 -3.08 0.07
C VAL A 300 32.94 -3.02 -1.34
N ALA A 301 31.99 -2.15 -1.57
CA ALA A 301 31.39 -1.96 -2.89
C ALA A 301 32.42 -1.42 -3.91
N ALA A 302 33.25 -0.47 -3.53
CA ALA A 302 34.31 0.08 -4.38
C ALA A 302 35.31 -0.99 -4.80
N ILE A 303 35.71 -1.88 -3.88
CA ILE A 303 36.58 -3.02 -4.18
C ILE A 303 35.88 -3.94 -5.19
N ILE A 304 34.62 -4.30 -4.95
CA ILE A 304 33.87 -5.17 -5.85
C ILE A 304 33.73 -4.53 -7.24
N LEU A 305 33.35 -3.27 -7.34
CA LEU A 305 33.17 -2.56 -8.61
C LEU A 305 34.47 -2.42 -9.39
N LYS A 306 35.61 -2.26 -8.70
CA LYS A 306 36.92 -2.10 -9.33
C LYS A 306 37.51 -3.40 -9.83
N PHE A 307 37.26 -4.52 -9.14
CA PHE A 307 37.90 -5.80 -9.45
C PHE A 307 37.00 -6.80 -10.18
N THR A 308 35.67 -6.56 -10.25
CA THR A 308 34.77 -7.38 -11.05
C THR A 308 34.50 -6.73 -12.40
N LYS A 309 34.55 -7.53 -13.48
CA LYS A 309 34.13 -7.08 -14.81
C LYS A 309 32.66 -6.69 -14.78
N GLU A 310 32.30 -5.67 -15.57
CA GLU A 310 30.91 -5.31 -15.74
C GLU A 310 30.11 -6.50 -16.26
N PRO A 311 28.95 -6.81 -15.64
CA PRO A 311 28.00 -7.69 -16.28
C PRO A 311 27.42 -6.96 -17.51
N ASP A 312 27.12 -7.71 -18.56
CA ASP A 312 26.38 -7.19 -19.73
C ASP A 312 24.92 -6.81 -19.37
N GLU A 313 24.53 -6.95 -18.10
CA GLU A 313 23.18 -6.59 -17.62
C GLU A 313 23.06 -5.08 -17.38
N ASP A 314 22.19 -4.44 -18.13
CA ASP A 314 21.83 -3.04 -17.96
C ASP A 314 21.00 -2.82 -16.68
N LEU A 315 21.04 -1.61 -16.12
CA LEU A 315 20.23 -1.19 -14.96
C LEU A 315 18.72 -1.37 -15.23
N GLU A 316 18.32 -1.30 -16.49
CA GLU A 316 16.95 -1.52 -16.93
C GLU A 316 16.51 -2.98 -16.70
N ALA A 317 17.30 -3.95 -17.09
CA ALA A 317 17.05 -5.38 -16.84
C ALA A 317 17.02 -5.71 -15.33
N ALA A 318 17.89 -5.07 -14.53
CA ALA A 318 17.88 -5.22 -13.07
C ALA A 318 16.62 -4.61 -12.43
N THR A 319 16.13 -3.49 -12.97
CA THR A 319 14.90 -2.84 -12.52
C THR A 319 13.67 -3.69 -12.86
N GLU A 320 13.61 -4.26 -14.07
CA GLU A 320 12.55 -5.20 -14.46
C GLU A 320 12.54 -6.46 -13.59
N LYS A 321 13.71 -7.01 -13.28
CA LYS A 321 13.85 -8.16 -12.38
C LYS A 321 13.37 -7.82 -10.96
N MET A 322 13.67 -6.62 -10.48
CA MET A 322 13.18 -6.11 -9.22
C MET A 322 11.65 -6.01 -9.23
N GLU A 323 11.06 -5.42 -10.27
CA GLU A 323 9.61 -5.27 -10.41
C GLU A 323 8.89 -6.62 -10.55
N SER A 324 9.45 -7.57 -11.31
CA SER A 324 8.90 -8.91 -11.42
C SER A 324 8.91 -9.67 -10.10
N THR A 325 9.95 -9.50 -9.29
CA THR A 325 10.05 -10.10 -7.95
C THR A 325 9.06 -9.47 -6.96
N LYS A 326 8.84 -8.16 -7.10
CA LYS A 326 7.86 -7.41 -6.29
C LYS A 326 6.42 -7.69 -6.70
N GLY A 327 6.18 -8.17 -7.94
CA GLY A 327 4.85 -8.32 -8.53
C GLY A 327 4.10 -7.00 -8.77
N LYS A 328 4.81 -5.87 -8.75
CA LYS A 328 4.26 -4.51 -8.91
C LYS A 328 5.33 -3.56 -9.44
N LYS A 329 4.95 -2.65 -10.33
CA LYS A 329 5.87 -1.60 -10.81
C LYS A 329 6.36 -0.71 -9.65
N SER A 330 7.63 -0.36 -9.66
CA SER A 330 8.23 0.51 -8.66
C SER A 330 7.97 1.98 -9.00
N SER A 331 7.56 2.76 -8.00
CA SER A 331 7.36 4.22 -8.16
C SER A 331 8.64 5.00 -8.53
N VAL A 332 9.79 4.33 -8.51
CA VAL A 332 11.09 4.95 -8.82
C VAL A 332 11.72 4.41 -10.10
N SER A 333 11.09 3.45 -10.80
CA SER A 333 11.65 2.82 -12.01
C SER A 333 11.94 3.82 -13.12
N SER A 334 11.03 4.76 -13.39
CA SER A 334 11.20 5.81 -14.40
C SER A 334 12.41 6.72 -14.14
N LYS A 335 12.81 6.88 -12.87
CA LYS A 335 14.00 7.66 -12.48
C LYS A 335 15.29 6.88 -12.64
N LEU A 336 15.23 5.55 -12.64
CA LEU A 336 16.37 4.67 -12.80
C LEU A 336 16.66 4.38 -14.28
N THR A 337 15.63 4.26 -15.12
CA THR A 337 15.79 3.93 -16.54
C THR A 337 16.03 5.13 -17.45
N GLY A 338 15.99 6.35 -16.91
CA GLY A 338 16.34 7.56 -17.67
C GLY A 338 15.31 7.96 -18.72
N ASN A 339 14.12 7.38 -18.72
CA ASN A 339 13.04 7.75 -19.63
C ASN A 339 12.58 9.17 -19.28
N LYS A 340 12.85 10.11 -20.18
CA LYS A 340 12.44 11.53 -20.06
C LYS A 340 10.98 11.67 -20.44
N ASP A 341 10.09 11.28 -19.55
CA ASP A 341 8.75 11.82 -19.59
C ASP A 341 8.69 13.01 -18.62
N ASN A 342 8.60 14.18 -19.25
CA ASN A 342 8.49 15.46 -18.59
C ASN A 342 7.18 15.54 -17.79
N ASN A 343 7.32 16.07 -16.60
CA ASN A 343 6.35 16.70 -15.69
C ASN A 343 5.91 15.83 -14.50
N THR A 344 6.36 16.12 -13.36
CA THR A 344 5.86 17.07 -12.38
C THR A 344 6.64 16.92 -11.08
N VAL A 345 7.29 18.00 -10.69
CA VAL A 345 7.75 18.20 -9.30
C VAL A 345 6.51 18.35 -8.44
N GLY A 346 6.28 17.40 -7.57
CA GLY A 346 5.25 17.41 -6.53
C GLY A 346 5.86 16.93 -5.23
N THR A 347 6.41 17.87 -4.47
CA THR A 347 6.65 17.76 -3.03
C THR A 347 5.40 17.22 -2.34
N THR A 348 5.51 16.11 -1.64
CA THR A 348 5.02 15.97 -0.27
C THR A 348 5.34 14.58 0.25
N GLY A 349 5.96 14.54 1.40
CA GLY A 349 6.18 13.34 2.17
C GLY A 349 4.92 12.85 2.84
N ALA A 350 5.04 11.64 3.29
CA ALA A 350 4.21 10.89 4.22
C ALA A 350 3.03 10.12 3.65
N ALA A 351 3.05 8.84 4.05
CA ALA A 351 2.04 7.84 3.92
C ALA A 351 1.93 7.18 2.53
N ALA A 352 2.84 6.26 2.33
CA ALA A 352 2.62 5.18 1.40
C ALA A 352 1.43 4.36 1.85
N THR A 353 0.41 4.36 1.07
CA THR A 353 -0.40 3.18 0.82
C THR A 353 -1.00 3.32 -0.57
N SER A 354 -0.52 2.44 -1.43
CA SER A 354 -1.28 1.82 -2.52
C SER A 354 -2.40 2.65 -3.14
N SER A 355 -2.13 3.17 -4.26
CA SER A 355 -2.96 3.20 -5.45
C SER A 355 -2.32 4.17 -6.42
N ASP A 356 -1.45 3.68 -7.27
CA ASP A 356 -1.18 4.33 -8.54
C ASP A 356 -0.71 3.25 -9.52
N THR A 357 -1.69 2.48 -9.94
CA THR A 357 -1.69 1.81 -11.22
C THR A 357 -2.56 2.71 -12.11
N GLU A 358 -2.05 3.87 -12.42
CA GLU A 358 -2.68 4.77 -13.39
C GLU A 358 -1.70 5.91 -13.72
N SER A 359 -0.72 5.67 -14.58
CA SER A 359 -0.04 6.77 -15.26
C SER A 359 0.80 6.39 -16.48
N SER A 360 0.70 5.17 -17.01
CA SER A 360 1.31 4.86 -18.32
C SER A 360 0.30 4.40 -19.37
N GLU A 361 -0.96 4.21 -19.01
CA GLU A 361 -2.06 3.99 -19.97
C GLU A 361 -2.84 5.29 -20.30
N ALA A 362 -2.60 6.37 -19.56
CA ALA A 362 -3.39 7.60 -19.65
C ALA A 362 -3.28 8.37 -20.99
N GLN A 363 -2.22 8.22 -21.76
CA GLN A 363 -2.10 8.90 -23.05
C GLN A 363 -2.78 8.19 -24.22
N SER A 364 -2.97 6.87 -24.14
CA SER A 364 -3.78 6.13 -25.12
C SER A 364 -5.26 6.03 -24.71
N GLU A 365 -5.59 6.34 -23.45
CA GLU A 365 -6.94 6.23 -22.91
C GLU A 365 -7.73 7.55 -22.97
N GLU A 366 -7.07 8.71 -22.88
CA GLU A 366 -7.71 9.99 -23.16
C GLU A 366 -8.22 10.08 -24.61
N ASP A 367 -7.45 9.57 -25.58
CA ASP A 367 -7.85 9.47 -26.98
C ASP A 367 -9.03 8.49 -27.21
N LEU A 368 -9.25 7.52 -26.33
CA LEU A 368 -10.40 6.60 -26.38
C LEU A 368 -11.65 7.22 -25.76
N LEU A 369 -11.51 8.02 -24.71
CA LEU A 369 -12.63 8.62 -23.99
C LEU A 369 -13.22 9.83 -24.73
N ASP A 370 -12.41 10.55 -25.49
CA ASP A 370 -12.86 11.69 -26.34
C ASP A 370 -13.78 11.27 -27.49
N ASN A 371 -13.86 9.99 -27.83
CA ASN A 371 -14.77 9.44 -28.82
C ASN A 371 -16.19 9.09 -28.28
N TYR A 372 -16.40 9.16 -26.95
CA TYR A 372 -17.69 8.84 -26.35
C TYR A 372 -18.47 10.10 -25.98
N ASP A 373 -19.55 10.36 -26.71
CA ASP A 373 -20.49 11.43 -26.36
C ASP A 373 -21.45 10.93 -25.24
N THR A 374 -20.96 10.96 -24.00
CA THR A 374 -21.70 10.48 -22.82
C THR A 374 -22.67 11.51 -22.25
N GLU A 375 -22.64 12.73 -22.76
CA GLU A 375 -23.46 13.84 -22.28
C GLU A 375 -24.65 14.15 -23.21
N ASN A 376 -24.60 13.77 -24.49
CA ASN A 376 -25.66 14.03 -25.46
C ASN A 376 -26.46 12.75 -25.76
N VAL A 377 -27.58 12.61 -25.09
CA VAL A 377 -28.49 11.45 -25.25
C VAL A 377 -29.03 11.33 -26.67
N HIS A 378 -29.17 12.44 -27.41
CA HIS A 378 -29.69 12.45 -28.79
C HIS A 378 -28.69 12.04 -29.87
N ALA A 379 -27.42 11.86 -29.52
CA ALA A 379 -26.36 11.50 -30.48
C ALA A 379 -26.30 9.98 -30.77
N HIS A 380 -27.07 9.16 -30.07
CA HIS A 380 -26.99 7.70 -30.15
C HIS A 380 -28.22 7.07 -30.82
N ASP A 381 -28.00 5.95 -31.51
CA ASP A 381 -29.03 5.10 -32.07
C ASP A 381 -29.45 4.04 -31.03
N TYR A 382 -30.69 4.12 -30.57
CA TYR A 382 -31.26 3.21 -29.56
C TYR A 382 -32.07 2.06 -30.14
N SER A 383 -32.16 1.93 -31.46
CA SER A 383 -33.01 0.93 -32.16
C SER A 383 -32.69 -0.53 -31.78
N LYS A 384 -31.50 -0.79 -31.26
CA LYS A 384 -31.03 -2.12 -30.81
C LYS A 384 -30.97 -2.29 -29.30
N VAL A 385 -31.37 -1.28 -28.54
CA VAL A 385 -31.30 -1.33 -27.09
C VAL A 385 -32.54 -1.98 -26.52
N ASN A 386 -32.39 -3.19 -26.02
CA ASN A 386 -33.43 -3.90 -25.27
C ASN A 386 -33.05 -4.09 -23.77
N HIS A 387 -31.88 -3.67 -23.37
CA HIS A 387 -31.42 -3.75 -21.97
C HIS A 387 -30.63 -2.51 -21.54
N ALA A 388 -31.14 -1.81 -20.53
CA ALA A 388 -30.49 -0.65 -19.90
C ALA A 388 -29.95 -1.01 -18.51
N ILE A 389 -28.69 -0.77 -18.24
CA ILE A 389 -28.00 -1.17 -17.01
C ILE A 389 -27.57 0.06 -16.23
N PHE A 390 -28.04 0.22 -15.00
CA PHE A 390 -27.49 1.18 -14.06
C PHE A 390 -26.26 0.62 -13.36
N ALA A 391 -25.10 1.20 -13.58
CA ALA A 391 -23.87 0.71 -13.00
C ALA A 391 -23.29 1.67 -11.96
N CYS A 392 -22.94 1.15 -10.79
CA CYS A 392 -22.22 1.86 -9.74
C CYS A 392 -21.16 0.95 -9.12
N ASP A 393 -20.31 1.48 -8.21
CA ASP A 393 -19.24 0.70 -7.61
C ASP A 393 -19.69 -0.60 -6.96
N ALA A 394 -20.81 -0.58 -6.25
CA ALA A 394 -21.34 -1.74 -5.50
C ALA A 394 -22.49 -2.47 -6.20
N GLY A 395 -23.00 -1.95 -7.31
CA GLY A 395 -24.20 -2.50 -7.99
C GLY A 395 -25.48 -2.43 -7.17
N MET A 396 -25.51 -1.63 -6.10
CA MET A 396 -26.61 -1.56 -5.13
C MET A 396 -26.85 -0.12 -4.66
N GLY A 397 -27.93 0.11 -3.92
CA GLY A 397 -28.24 1.43 -3.37
C GLY A 397 -28.75 2.39 -4.45
N SER A 398 -27.99 3.43 -4.78
CA SER A 398 -28.44 4.48 -5.71
C SER A 398 -28.68 3.97 -7.14
N SER A 399 -27.90 3.00 -7.63
CA SER A 399 -28.12 2.39 -8.96
C SER A 399 -29.39 1.55 -8.99
N ALA A 400 -29.69 0.78 -7.94
CA ALA A 400 -30.93 0.01 -7.84
C ALA A 400 -32.17 0.93 -7.77
N MET A 401 -32.06 2.06 -7.05
CA MET A 401 -33.13 3.06 -7.00
C MET A 401 -33.31 3.77 -8.36
N GLY A 402 -32.22 4.12 -9.04
CA GLY A 402 -32.25 4.69 -10.40
C GLY A 402 -32.92 3.72 -11.40
N ALA A 403 -32.51 2.45 -11.39
CA ALA A 403 -33.10 1.42 -12.23
C ALA A 403 -34.60 1.24 -11.97
N SER A 404 -34.99 1.23 -10.70
CA SER A 404 -36.42 1.14 -10.33
C SER A 404 -37.21 2.35 -10.82
N MET A 405 -36.64 3.54 -10.75
CA MET A 405 -37.28 4.78 -11.20
C MET A 405 -37.40 4.82 -12.72
N LEU A 406 -36.36 4.45 -13.48
CA LEU A 406 -36.40 4.42 -14.94
C LEU A 406 -37.40 3.34 -15.42
N ARG A 407 -37.43 2.18 -14.79
CA ARG A 407 -38.43 1.12 -15.06
C ARG A 407 -39.85 1.63 -14.89
N ASN A 408 -40.10 2.42 -13.83
CA ASN A 408 -41.43 3.03 -13.62
C ASN A 408 -41.74 4.11 -14.67
N LYS A 409 -40.78 4.88 -15.13
CA LYS A 409 -40.93 5.85 -16.21
C LYS A 409 -41.23 5.13 -17.54
N PHE A 410 -40.50 4.07 -17.88
CA PHE A 410 -40.78 3.23 -19.08
C PHE A 410 -42.16 2.66 -19.08
N LYS A 411 -42.57 2.08 -17.96
CA LYS A 411 -43.93 1.55 -17.80
C LYS A 411 -45.03 2.60 -18.01
N LYS A 412 -44.84 3.81 -17.49
CA LYS A 412 -45.76 4.93 -17.68
C LYS A 412 -45.76 5.45 -19.11
N ALA A 413 -44.65 5.35 -19.80
CA ALA A 413 -44.50 5.77 -21.18
C ALA A 413 -44.93 4.75 -22.22
N GLY A 414 -45.27 3.51 -21.79
CA GLY A 414 -45.71 2.41 -22.65
C GLY A 414 -44.55 1.60 -23.26
N ILE A 415 -43.29 1.88 -22.90
CA ILE A 415 -42.11 1.16 -23.38
C ILE A 415 -42.02 -0.16 -22.61
N GLN A 416 -42.18 -1.31 -23.29
CA GLN A 416 -42.17 -2.65 -22.70
C GLN A 416 -41.01 -3.50 -23.18
N ASP A 417 -40.33 -3.10 -24.26
CA ASP A 417 -39.34 -3.89 -24.95
C ASP A 417 -37.91 -3.65 -24.40
N VAL A 418 -37.72 -2.70 -23.47
CA VAL A 418 -36.44 -2.40 -22.83
C VAL A 418 -36.49 -2.81 -21.36
N ASP A 419 -35.74 -3.85 -21.02
CA ASP A 419 -35.51 -4.23 -19.61
C ASP A 419 -34.50 -3.28 -18.92
N VAL A 420 -34.71 -3.04 -17.62
CA VAL A 420 -33.84 -2.15 -16.84
C VAL A 420 -33.32 -2.91 -15.63
N SER A 421 -32.01 -3.03 -15.52
CA SER A 421 -31.32 -3.69 -14.39
C SER A 421 -30.32 -2.79 -13.72
N ASN A 422 -29.67 -3.28 -12.68
CA ASN A 422 -28.54 -2.62 -12.02
C ASN A 422 -27.48 -3.64 -11.69
N THR A 423 -26.20 -3.20 -11.79
CA THR A 423 -25.05 -4.04 -11.51
C THR A 423 -23.88 -3.23 -10.95
N ALA A 424 -22.83 -3.92 -10.47
CA ALA A 424 -21.55 -3.28 -10.18
C ALA A 424 -20.75 -3.09 -11.48
N ILE A 425 -19.98 -2.00 -11.56
CA ILE A 425 -19.18 -1.68 -12.76
C ILE A 425 -18.25 -2.85 -13.14
N ASN A 426 -17.64 -3.49 -12.15
CA ASN A 426 -16.77 -4.66 -12.36
C ASN A 426 -17.49 -5.94 -12.82
N GLN A 427 -18.81 -5.94 -12.87
CA GLN A 427 -19.65 -7.03 -13.37
C GLN A 427 -20.31 -6.70 -14.72
N LEU A 428 -20.02 -5.53 -15.29
CA LEU A 428 -20.43 -5.21 -16.65
C LEU A 428 -19.74 -6.16 -17.62
N THR A 429 -20.49 -6.59 -18.62
CA THR A 429 -20.01 -7.48 -19.68
C THR A 429 -19.86 -6.69 -20.99
N GLU A 430 -19.02 -7.16 -21.90
CA GLU A 430 -18.75 -6.48 -23.17
C GLU A 430 -19.97 -6.42 -24.11
N ASP A 431 -20.98 -7.24 -23.84
CA ASP A 431 -22.26 -7.29 -24.57
C ASP A 431 -23.34 -6.35 -23.99
N ALA A 432 -23.00 -5.52 -22.99
CA ALA A 432 -23.87 -4.48 -22.49
C ALA A 432 -24.24 -3.51 -23.61
N GLN A 433 -25.54 -3.14 -23.70
CA GLN A 433 -26.04 -2.29 -24.77
C GLN A 433 -26.13 -0.82 -24.36
N LEU A 434 -26.71 -0.54 -23.19
CA LEU A 434 -26.86 0.80 -22.64
C LEU A 434 -26.45 0.79 -21.16
N VAL A 435 -25.51 1.60 -20.80
CA VAL A 435 -24.98 1.72 -19.43
C VAL A 435 -25.16 3.14 -18.92
N ILE A 436 -25.83 3.28 -17.79
CA ILE A 436 -26.10 4.55 -17.13
C ILE A 436 -25.27 4.61 -15.85
N THR A 437 -24.39 5.60 -15.74
CA THR A 437 -23.49 5.78 -14.60
C THR A 437 -23.51 7.20 -14.06
N GLN A 438 -23.06 7.37 -12.82
CA GLN A 438 -22.73 8.71 -12.35
C GLN A 438 -21.46 9.22 -13.04
N LYS A 439 -21.38 10.54 -13.31
CA LYS A 439 -20.29 11.19 -14.05
C LYS A 439 -18.88 10.76 -13.61
N LYS A 440 -18.65 10.57 -12.31
CA LYS A 440 -17.36 10.11 -11.77
C LYS A 440 -17.01 8.65 -12.07
N LEU A 441 -17.96 7.88 -12.56
CA LEU A 441 -17.82 6.44 -12.78
C LEU A 441 -17.92 6.05 -14.25
N THR A 442 -18.25 7.01 -15.12
CA THR A 442 -18.49 6.78 -16.55
C THR A 442 -17.24 6.23 -17.24
N ASP A 443 -16.08 6.80 -17.01
CA ASP A 443 -14.81 6.37 -17.61
C ASP A 443 -14.48 4.90 -17.26
N ARG A 444 -14.76 4.50 -16.02
CA ARG A 444 -14.58 3.11 -15.59
C ARG A 444 -15.57 2.15 -16.23
N ALA A 445 -16.79 2.59 -16.47
CA ALA A 445 -17.80 1.78 -17.15
C ALA A 445 -17.47 1.61 -18.63
N ILE A 446 -16.96 2.64 -19.31
CA ILE A 446 -16.47 2.58 -20.69
C ILE A 446 -15.37 1.53 -20.84
N LYS A 447 -14.43 1.48 -19.91
CA LYS A 447 -13.34 0.47 -19.91
C LYS A 447 -13.87 -0.97 -19.78
N GLN A 448 -14.97 -1.19 -19.06
CA GLN A 448 -15.56 -2.52 -18.85
C GLN A 448 -16.49 -2.93 -19.99
N ALA A 449 -17.21 -1.99 -20.58
CA ALA A 449 -18.18 -2.25 -21.66
C ALA A 449 -17.95 -1.23 -22.80
N PRO A 450 -16.85 -1.33 -23.56
CA PRO A 450 -16.46 -0.33 -24.58
C PRO A 450 -17.44 -0.27 -25.76
N ASN A 451 -18.25 -1.29 -25.99
CA ASN A 451 -19.21 -1.35 -27.09
C ASN A 451 -20.61 -0.84 -26.70
N ALA A 452 -20.83 -0.50 -25.43
CA ALA A 452 -22.10 -0.01 -24.95
C ALA A 452 -22.28 1.50 -25.24
N ILE A 453 -23.55 1.92 -25.32
CA ILE A 453 -23.90 3.34 -25.22
C ILE A 453 -23.77 3.75 -23.75
N HIS A 454 -22.98 4.79 -23.45
CA HIS A 454 -22.78 5.28 -22.10
C HIS A 454 -23.50 6.61 -21.88
N ILE A 455 -24.36 6.66 -20.87
CA ILE A 455 -25.04 7.88 -20.42
C ILE A 455 -24.53 8.26 -19.04
N SER A 456 -23.94 9.45 -18.96
CA SER A 456 -23.42 10.03 -17.73
C SER A 456 -24.52 10.88 -17.05
N VAL A 457 -24.78 10.65 -15.75
CA VAL A 457 -25.75 11.42 -14.97
C VAL A 457 -25.11 11.95 -13.67
N ASP A 458 -25.55 13.12 -13.24
CA ASP A 458 -25.07 13.69 -11.97
C ASP A 458 -25.66 12.94 -10.77
N ASN A 459 -26.93 12.53 -10.88
CA ASN A 459 -27.66 11.82 -9.83
C ASN A 459 -28.62 10.80 -10.43
N PHE A 460 -28.59 9.55 -9.94
CA PHE A 460 -29.48 8.49 -10.35
C PHE A 460 -30.97 8.71 -10.01
N LEU A 461 -31.28 9.56 -9.04
CA LEU A 461 -32.66 9.78 -8.60
C LEU A 461 -33.39 10.89 -9.35
N ASN A 462 -32.66 11.81 -9.96
CA ASN A 462 -33.25 12.92 -10.68
C ASN A 462 -32.30 13.41 -11.77
N SER A 463 -32.50 12.93 -12.99
CA SER A 463 -31.75 13.37 -14.15
C SER A 463 -32.70 13.72 -15.29
N PRO A 464 -32.57 14.92 -15.92
CA PRO A 464 -33.35 15.28 -17.09
C PRO A 464 -33.08 14.34 -18.27
N ARG A 465 -31.92 13.71 -18.33
CA ARG A 465 -31.50 12.76 -19.38
C ARG A 465 -32.41 11.52 -19.47
N TYR A 466 -33.17 11.20 -18.42
CA TYR A 466 -34.16 10.12 -18.51
C TYR A 466 -35.38 10.46 -19.37
N ASP A 467 -35.78 11.71 -19.40
CA ASP A 467 -36.87 12.18 -20.22
C ASP A 467 -36.41 12.29 -21.69
N GLU A 468 -35.17 12.74 -21.96
CA GLU A 468 -34.55 12.71 -23.27
C GLU A 468 -34.38 11.27 -23.81
N LEU A 469 -33.98 10.31 -22.98
CA LEU A 469 -33.89 8.90 -23.34
C LEU A 469 -35.26 8.31 -23.71
N LEU A 470 -36.30 8.69 -22.96
CA LEU A 470 -37.69 8.26 -23.24
C LEU A 470 -38.20 8.80 -24.58
N GLU A 471 -37.85 10.05 -24.95
CA GLU A 471 -38.22 10.65 -26.23
C GLU A 471 -37.54 9.94 -27.41
N ASN A 472 -36.24 9.60 -27.27
CA ASN A 472 -35.51 8.90 -28.32
C ASN A 472 -36.00 7.47 -28.53
N LEU A 473 -36.23 6.71 -27.45
CA LEU A 473 -36.78 5.34 -27.53
C LEU A 473 -38.15 5.28 -28.14
N LYS A 474 -38.98 6.34 -28.04
CA LYS A 474 -40.31 6.42 -28.70
C LYS A 474 -40.25 6.80 -30.17
N GLN A 475 -39.21 7.51 -30.60
CA GLN A 475 -39.04 7.91 -32.00
C GLN A 475 -38.55 6.76 -32.89
N ASP A 476 -37.84 5.81 -32.31
CA ASP A 476 -37.32 4.62 -33.02
C ASP A 476 -38.39 3.52 -33.20
N GLU A 477 -39.55 3.63 -32.55
CA GLU A 477 -40.70 2.71 -32.74
C GLU A 477 -41.66 3.15 -33.86
N ASN A 478 -41.50 4.32 -34.51
CA ASN A 478 -42.30 4.81 -35.63
C ASN A 478 -41.48 4.81 -36.94
#